data_fdbbe5726ed34fd9bfbef4eca998c740
#
_entry.id   fdbbe5726ed34fd9bfbef4eca998c740
#
_cell.length_a   1.000
_cell.length_b   1.000
_cell.length_c   1.000
_cell.angle_alpha   90.00
_cell.angle_beta   90.00
_cell.angle_gamma   90.00
#
_symmetry.space_group_name_H-M   'P 1'
#
loop_
_entity.id
_entity.type
_entity.pdbx_description
1 polymer ?
#
loop_
_entity_poly.entity_id
_entity_poly.type
_entity_poly.pdbx_seq_one_letter_code
_entity_poly.pdbx_strand_id
1 'polypeptide(L)'
;MRWPLWLALPALALSLNSVRADGPADVLDKAPSKFAKSGDLKVHYKSIGEGKTAVVFVHGWCCDLTVWRDQAAALNGRARLIFIDLPGFGHSDRPKIDYTMDVFAKGVDAVLTDAGVESAVLVGHSMGTPVVRQFYRLYPAKTKALVFVDGALRPFTKDPAETAKFLSMFIEETFKDTAPKFLAGMLHPNTSQALRARIVELVSNSSPQVAVSSMKGMVDEKYWKEDPIKVPSLALMAKSPFWTEDYKAFVRKLVPDLDYREFDDVGHFLFMERPKVVDEALIGFLQKQGVVK
;
A
#
# COMPACT_ATOMS: atom_id res chain seq x y z
N MET A 1 -58.63 -13.32 39.64
CA MET A 1 -57.28 -12.89 39.34
C MET A 1 -56.89 -13.45 37.96
N ARG A 2 -56.87 -12.59 36.92
CA ARG A 2 -56.51 -12.98 35.54
C ARG A 2 -55.08 -12.59 35.24
N TRP A 3 -54.26 -13.50 34.83
CA TRP A 3 -52.90 -13.24 34.34
C TRP A 3 -52.95 -12.90 32.84
N PRO A 4 -52.19 -11.89 32.34
CA PRO A 4 -52.19 -11.54 30.91
C PRO A 4 -51.24 -12.48 30.13
N LEU A 5 -51.73 -12.84 28.93
CA LEU A 5 -51.03 -13.54 27.87
C LEU A 5 -49.81 -12.75 27.37
N TRP A 6 -48.65 -13.37 27.37
CA TRP A 6 -47.45 -12.90 26.64
C TRP A 6 -47.61 -13.19 25.15
N LEU A 7 -47.76 -12.11 24.38
CA LEU A 7 -47.66 -12.17 22.94
C LEU A 7 -46.21 -12.40 22.55
N ALA A 8 -45.93 -13.56 21.96
CA ALA A 8 -44.67 -13.86 21.29
C ALA A 8 -44.59 -13.07 19.99
N LEU A 9 -43.73 -12.10 19.91
CA LEU A 9 -43.33 -11.46 18.64
C LEU A 9 -42.44 -12.41 17.85
N PRO A 10 -42.65 -12.60 16.54
CA PRO A 10 -41.78 -13.41 15.71
C PRO A 10 -40.43 -12.68 15.56
N ALA A 11 -39.33 -13.39 15.87
CA ALA A 11 -38.00 -12.97 15.56
C ALA A 11 -37.86 -12.80 14.04
N LEU A 12 -37.81 -11.55 13.59
CA LEU A 12 -37.47 -11.23 12.20
C LEU A 12 -35.98 -11.55 12.03
N ALA A 13 -35.67 -12.70 11.46
CA ALA A 13 -34.34 -13.03 11.00
C ALA A 13 -33.97 -12.04 9.88
N LEU A 14 -33.28 -10.97 10.22
CA LEU A 14 -32.57 -10.13 9.28
C LEU A 14 -31.48 -10.99 8.64
N SER A 15 -31.79 -11.57 7.49
CA SER A 15 -30.80 -12.09 6.57
C SER A 15 -29.88 -10.91 6.20
N LEU A 16 -28.67 -10.90 6.72
CA LEU A 16 -27.58 -10.08 6.24
C LEU A 16 -27.23 -10.56 4.82
N ASN A 17 -28.06 -10.21 3.87
CA ASN A 17 -27.64 -10.15 2.48
C ASN A 17 -26.55 -9.08 2.45
N SER A 18 -25.30 -9.51 2.36
CA SER A 18 -24.19 -8.67 1.94
C SER A 18 -24.55 -8.16 0.55
N VAL A 19 -25.13 -6.97 0.46
CA VAL A 19 -25.23 -6.22 -0.77
C VAL A 19 -23.79 -5.88 -1.14
N ARG A 20 -23.13 -6.79 -1.88
CA ARG A 20 -22.06 -6.38 -2.76
C ARG A 20 -22.75 -5.38 -3.70
N ALA A 21 -22.46 -4.09 -3.54
CA ALA A 21 -22.73 -3.14 -4.57
C ALA A 21 -22.01 -3.69 -5.81
N ASP A 22 -22.79 -4.14 -6.81
CA ASP A 22 -22.30 -4.51 -8.12
C ASP A 22 -21.76 -3.24 -8.79
N GLY A 23 -20.57 -2.84 -8.35
CA GLY A 23 -19.70 -1.91 -9.08
C GLY A 23 -19.30 -2.58 -10.40
N PRO A 24 -18.86 -1.81 -11.41
CA PRO A 24 -18.39 -2.36 -12.66
C PRO A 24 -17.38 -3.47 -12.36
N ALA A 25 -17.65 -4.67 -12.91
CA ALA A 25 -16.92 -5.90 -12.60
C ALA A 25 -15.43 -5.62 -12.52
N ASP A 26 -14.87 -5.83 -11.36
CA ASP A 26 -13.57 -5.32 -10.94
C ASP A 26 -12.49 -5.70 -11.96
N VAL A 27 -11.95 -4.70 -12.64
CA VAL A 27 -10.92 -4.85 -13.68
C VAL A 27 -9.73 -5.63 -13.13
N LEU A 28 -9.37 -5.39 -11.88
CA LEU A 28 -8.27 -6.05 -11.22
C LEU A 28 -8.58 -7.53 -10.92
N ASP A 29 -9.81 -7.86 -10.52
CA ASP A 29 -10.20 -9.25 -10.24
C ASP A 29 -10.16 -10.10 -11.52
N LYS A 30 -10.55 -9.54 -12.66
CA LYS A 30 -10.54 -10.20 -13.97
C LYS A 30 -9.15 -10.36 -14.58
N ALA A 31 -8.19 -9.54 -14.17
CA ALA A 31 -6.83 -9.64 -14.68
C ALA A 31 -6.19 -10.97 -14.25
N PRO A 32 -5.52 -11.69 -15.18
CA PRO A 32 -4.94 -13.00 -14.88
C PRO A 32 -3.81 -12.87 -13.85
N SER A 33 -3.79 -13.81 -12.91
CA SER A 33 -2.68 -13.98 -11.96
C SER A 33 -1.44 -14.48 -12.68
N LYS A 34 -0.30 -13.85 -12.39
CA LYS A 34 1.04 -14.20 -12.89
C LYS A 34 2.02 -14.30 -11.74
N PHE A 35 3.14 -15.00 -11.98
CA PHE A 35 4.17 -15.21 -10.95
C PHE A 35 5.54 -15.01 -11.56
N ALA A 36 6.28 -14.03 -11.06
CA ALA A 36 7.68 -13.78 -11.39
C ALA A 36 8.60 -14.51 -10.41
N LYS A 37 9.80 -14.92 -10.87
CA LYS A 37 10.82 -15.52 -10.01
C LYS A 37 11.80 -14.47 -9.51
N SER A 38 11.88 -14.31 -8.18
CA SER A 38 12.89 -13.49 -7.49
C SER A 38 13.80 -14.40 -6.67
N GLY A 39 14.87 -14.91 -7.27
CA GLY A 39 15.60 -16.05 -6.74
C GLY A 39 14.68 -17.28 -6.68
N ASP A 40 14.56 -17.87 -5.50
CA ASP A 40 13.66 -19.02 -5.27
C ASP A 40 12.20 -18.62 -4.95
N LEU A 41 11.93 -17.31 -4.83
CA LEU A 41 10.59 -16.81 -4.48
C LEU A 41 9.72 -16.64 -5.73
N LYS A 42 8.46 -17.05 -5.64
CA LYS A 42 7.42 -16.68 -6.60
C LYS A 42 6.71 -15.43 -6.09
N VAL A 43 6.78 -14.37 -6.86
CA VAL A 43 6.14 -13.08 -6.58
C VAL A 43 4.91 -12.96 -7.46
N HIS A 44 3.73 -12.93 -6.83
CA HIS A 44 2.46 -12.79 -7.51
C HIS A 44 2.25 -11.37 -8.01
N TYR A 45 1.69 -11.24 -9.21
CA TYR A 45 1.30 -9.94 -9.75
C TYR A 45 0.15 -10.06 -10.75
N LYS A 46 -0.51 -8.95 -11.02
CA LYS A 46 -1.47 -8.80 -12.10
C LYS A 46 -1.04 -7.67 -13.02
N SER A 47 -1.26 -7.84 -14.34
CA SER A 47 -0.92 -6.84 -15.36
C SER A 47 -2.14 -6.55 -16.22
N ILE A 48 -2.42 -5.26 -16.43
CA ILE A 48 -3.51 -4.75 -17.26
C ILE A 48 -2.92 -3.81 -18.31
N GLY A 49 -3.31 -3.98 -19.58
CA GLY A 49 -2.76 -3.22 -20.69
C GLY A 49 -1.37 -3.69 -21.11
N GLU A 50 -0.77 -2.98 -22.07
CA GLU A 50 0.48 -3.33 -22.72
C GLU A 50 1.41 -2.11 -22.83
N GLY A 51 2.70 -2.36 -23.10
CA GLY A 51 3.71 -1.32 -23.30
C GLY A 51 5.00 -1.60 -22.54
N LYS A 52 6.05 -0.84 -22.87
CA LYS A 52 7.38 -0.92 -22.24
C LYS A 52 7.47 -0.09 -20.96
N THR A 53 6.59 0.89 -20.80
CA THR A 53 6.47 1.71 -19.60
C THR A 53 5.18 1.33 -18.86
N ALA A 54 5.26 1.18 -17.54
CA ALA A 54 4.11 0.84 -16.71
C ALA A 54 3.99 1.73 -15.46
N VAL A 55 2.77 1.83 -14.93
CA VAL A 55 2.52 2.29 -13.56
C VAL A 55 2.47 1.05 -12.67
N VAL A 56 3.32 1.00 -11.65
CA VAL A 56 3.54 -0.16 -10.80
C VAL A 56 3.11 0.15 -9.38
N PHE A 57 2.15 -0.60 -8.86
CA PHE A 57 1.53 -0.37 -7.56
C PHE A 57 2.07 -1.33 -6.51
N VAL A 58 2.63 -0.75 -5.45
CA VAL A 58 3.29 -1.44 -4.33
C VAL A 58 2.54 -1.12 -3.05
N HIS A 59 1.90 -2.13 -2.46
CA HIS A 59 1.06 -1.99 -1.28
C HIS A 59 1.85 -1.75 0.02
N GLY A 60 1.13 -1.37 1.07
CA GLY A 60 1.64 -1.19 2.42
C GLY A 60 1.75 -2.47 3.24
N TRP A 61 2.21 -2.32 4.48
CA TRP A 61 2.34 -3.42 5.44
C TRP A 61 1.00 -4.15 5.67
N CYS A 62 1.04 -5.48 5.67
CA CYS A 62 -0.11 -6.36 5.87
C CYS A 62 -1.25 -6.18 4.85
N CYS A 63 -0.97 -5.60 3.70
CA CYS A 63 -1.89 -5.48 2.58
C CYS A 63 -1.57 -6.50 1.47
N ASP A 64 -2.34 -6.45 0.41
CA ASP A 64 -2.12 -7.13 -0.86
C ASP A 64 -2.48 -6.20 -2.04
N LEU A 65 -2.31 -6.67 -3.26
CA LEU A 65 -2.58 -5.88 -4.47
C LEU A 65 -4.05 -5.40 -4.60
N THR A 66 -4.99 -6.02 -3.88
CA THR A 66 -6.42 -5.69 -3.98
C THR A 66 -6.78 -4.33 -3.37
N VAL A 67 -5.87 -3.73 -2.58
CA VAL A 67 -6.09 -2.37 -2.07
C VAL A 67 -6.14 -1.32 -3.19
N TRP A 68 -5.61 -1.64 -4.38
CA TRP A 68 -5.50 -0.75 -5.53
C TRP A 68 -6.66 -0.88 -6.54
N ARG A 69 -7.79 -1.49 -6.16
CA ARG A 69 -8.93 -1.72 -7.07
C ARG A 69 -9.47 -0.44 -7.70
N ASP A 70 -9.60 0.62 -6.93
CA ASP A 70 -10.12 1.90 -7.41
C ASP A 70 -9.17 2.52 -8.45
N GLN A 71 -7.86 2.48 -8.20
CA GLN A 71 -6.82 2.96 -9.11
C GLN A 71 -6.75 2.11 -10.38
N ALA A 72 -6.95 0.79 -10.26
CA ALA A 72 -7.05 -0.09 -11.42
C ALA A 72 -8.22 0.29 -12.33
N ALA A 73 -9.38 0.59 -11.75
CA ALA A 73 -10.56 1.03 -12.50
C ALA A 73 -10.34 2.42 -13.13
N ALA A 74 -9.80 3.38 -12.39
CA ALA A 74 -9.60 4.76 -12.85
C ALA A 74 -8.56 4.87 -13.98
N LEU A 75 -7.54 4.00 -13.99
CA LEU A 75 -6.44 4.02 -14.95
C LEU A 75 -6.58 2.97 -16.06
N ASN A 76 -7.62 2.14 -16.03
CA ASN A 76 -7.86 1.13 -17.05
C ASN A 76 -7.98 1.75 -18.45
N GLY A 77 -7.26 1.19 -19.42
CA GLY A 77 -7.22 1.69 -20.80
C GLY A 77 -6.39 2.97 -21.00
N ARG A 78 -5.80 3.55 -19.94
CA ARG A 78 -4.99 4.78 -20.03
C ARG A 78 -3.49 4.52 -20.00
N ALA A 79 -3.06 3.44 -19.33
CA ALA A 79 -1.66 3.04 -19.21
C ALA A 79 -1.57 1.52 -19.02
N ARG A 80 -0.35 1.00 -19.14
CA ARG A 80 -0.04 -0.33 -18.63
C ARG A 80 0.08 -0.27 -17.11
N LEU A 81 -0.64 -1.13 -16.40
CA LEU A 81 -0.70 -1.18 -14.94
C LEU A 81 -0.17 -2.52 -14.44
N ILE A 82 0.64 -2.50 -13.40
CA ILE A 82 1.16 -3.68 -12.71
C ILE A 82 0.83 -3.54 -11.22
N PHE A 83 0.19 -4.55 -10.67
CA PHE A 83 -0.17 -4.65 -9.26
C PHE A 83 0.56 -5.83 -8.66
N ILE A 84 1.30 -5.64 -7.57
CA ILE A 84 2.20 -6.64 -7.00
C ILE A 84 1.73 -7.01 -5.60
N ASP A 85 1.68 -8.31 -5.33
CA ASP A 85 1.75 -8.81 -3.96
C ASP A 85 3.23 -8.90 -3.58
N LEU A 86 3.69 -8.09 -2.65
CA LEU A 86 5.07 -8.14 -2.19
C LEU A 86 5.42 -9.54 -1.64
N PRO A 87 6.69 -10.00 -1.74
CA PRO A 87 7.13 -11.24 -1.10
C PRO A 87 6.60 -11.38 0.33
N GLY A 88 6.01 -12.51 0.67
CA GLY A 88 5.38 -12.75 1.97
C GLY A 88 3.92 -12.33 2.10
N PHE A 89 3.38 -11.54 1.18
CA PHE A 89 2.01 -11.03 1.23
C PHE A 89 1.16 -11.54 0.06
N GLY A 90 -0.16 -11.39 0.19
CA GLY A 90 -1.12 -11.81 -0.83
C GLY A 90 -0.94 -13.26 -1.26
N HIS A 91 -0.76 -13.48 -2.56
CA HIS A 91 -0.51 -14.80 -3.17
C HIS A 91 0.98 -15.07 -3.44
N SER A 92 1.89 -14.18 -3.02
CA SER A 92 3.33 -14.43 -3.10
C SER A 92 3.81 -15.46 -2.09
N ASP A 93 4.92 -16.15 -2.38
CA ASP A 93 5.54 -17.10 -1.48
C ASP A 93 5.90 -16.47 -0.14
N ARG A 94 5.80 -17.27 0.96
CA ARG A 94 5.98 -16.84 2.35
C ARG A 94 7.01 -17.68 3.10
N PRO A 95 8.25 -17.84 2.59
CA PRO A 95 9.26 -18.58 3.32
C PRO A 95 9.68 -17.85 4.60
N LYS A 96 10.29 -18.58 5.52
CA LYS A 96 10.86 -18.00 6.74
C LYS A 96 12.21 -17.37 6.45
N ILE A 97 12.20 -16.10 6.06
CA ILE A 97 13.36 -15.25 5.76
C ILE A 97 13.24 -13.89 6.43
N ASP A 98 14.29 -13.09 6.37
CA ASP A 98 14.24 -11.68 6.73
C ASP A 98 13.62 -10.87 5.60
N TYR A 99 12.43 -10.33 5.84
CA TYR A 99 11.71 -9.49 4.89
C TYR A 99 12.22 -8.05 4.94
N THR A 100 13.22 -7.77 4.14
CA THR A 100 13.90 -6.48 4.08
C THR A 100 13.45 -5.65 2.87
N MET A 101 13.76 -4.35 2.87
CA MET A 101 13.47 -3.49 1.70
C MET A 101 14.19 -3.97 0.44
N ASP A 102 15.37 -4.63 0.57
CA ASP A 102 16.07 -5.24 -0.56
C ASP A 102 15.30 -6.43 -1.15
N VAL A 103 14.74 -7.29 -0.29
CA VAL A 103 13.92 -8.44 -0.72
C VAL A 103 12.70 -7.95 -1.50
N PHE A 104 12.03 -6.91 -0.99
CA PHE A 104 10.88 -6.34 -1.66
C PHE A 104 11.25 -5.65 -2.99
N ALA A 105 12.29 -4.83 -3.01
CA ALA A 105 12.74 -4.15 -4.21
C ALA A 105 13.18 -5.12 -5.32
N LYS A 106 13.88 -6.20 -4.97
CA LYS A 106 14.23 -7.27 -5.90
C LYS A 106 12.99 -8.03 -6.39
N GLY A 107 11.99 -8.23 -5.53
CA GLY A 107 10.70 -8.79 -5.93
C GLY A 107 9.99 -7.92 -6.97
N VAL A 108 9.99 -6.60 -6.80
CA VAL A 108 9.46 -5.65 -7.79
C VAL A 108 10.24 -5.74 -9.11
N ASP A 109 11.58 -5.79 -9.07
CA ASP A 109 12.41 -5.92 -10.28
C ASP A 109 12.15 -7.22 -11.03
N ALA A 110 12.00 -8.33 -10.31
CA ALA A 110 11.64 -9.62 -10.91
C ALA A 110 10.31 -9.54 -11.66
N VAL A 111 9.30 -8.88 -11.09
CA VAL A 111 8.00 -8.66 -11.75
C VAL A 111 8.14 -7.80 -12.99
N LEU A 112 8.90 -6.70 -12.95
CA LEU A 112 9.13 -5.86 -14.12
C LEU A 112 9.84 -6.63 -15.24
N THR A 113 10.80 -7.44 -14.88
CA THR A 113 11.56 -8.28 -15.82
C THR A 113 10.67 -9.34 -16.48
N ASP A 114 9.90 -10.10 -15.68
CA ASP A 114 8.95 -11.11 -16.18
C ASP A 114 7.86 -10.47 -17.06
N ALA A 115 7.40 -9.29 -16.69
CA ALA A 115 6.42 -8.54 -17.46
C ALA A 115 7.00 -7.84 -18.70
N GLY A 116 8.32 -7.83 -18.90
CA GLY A 116 8.98 -7.12 -20.02
C GLY A 116 8.80 -5.60 -19.93
N VAL A 117 8.80 -5.03 -18.71
CA VAL A 117 8.72 -3.57 -18.46
C VAL A 117 10.15 -3.02 -18.37
N GLU A 118 10.44 -2.02 -19.20
CA GLU A 118 11.76 -1.38 -19.25
C GLU A 118 11.85 -0.14 -18.35
N SER A 119 10.71 0.53 -18.13
CA SER A 119 10.64 1.75 -17.33
C SER A 119 9.34 1.81 -16.54
N ALA A 120 9.38 2.31 -15.31
CA ALA A 120 8.23 2.32 -14.41
C ALA A 120 8.05 3.66 -13.67
N VAL A 121 6.78 4.07 -13.51
CA VAL A 121 6.36 4.95 -12.43
C VAL A 121 5.93 4.06 -11.27
N LEU A 122 6.66 4.11 -10.15
CA LEU A 122 6.36 3.28 -8.99
C LEU A 122 5.51 4.05 -7.98
N VAL A 123 4.39 3.48 -7.61
CA VAL A 123 3.43 4.02 -6.63
C VAL A 123 3.51 3.16 -5.37
N GLY A 124 4.03 3.72 -4.29
CA GLY A 124 4.21 3.01 -3.02
C GLY A 124 3.35 3.59 -1.90
N HIS A 125 2.52 2.77 -1.29
CA HIS A 125 1.72 3.14 -0.12
C HIS A 125 2.42 2.71 1.18
N SER A 126 2.49 3.60 2.18
CA SER A 126 2.99 3.26 3.52
C SER A 126 4.37 2.58 3.45
N MET A 127 4.51 1.33 3.91
CA MET A 127 5.72 0.52 3.73
C MET A 127 6.16 0.41 2.26
N GLY A 128 5.24 0.50 1.31
CA GLY A 128 5.58 0.55 -0.12
C GLY A 128 6.46 1.76 -0.48
N THR A 129 6.41 2.86 0.27
CA THR A 129 7.27 4.05 0.07
C THR A 129 8.76 3.73 0.22
N PRO A 130 9.27 3.20 1.35
CA PRO A 130 10.67 2.78 1.41
C PRO A 130 11.02 1.65 0.44
N VAL A 131 10.05 0.79 0.04
CA VAL A 131 10.29 -0.23 -0.99
C VAL A 131 10.56 0.42 -2.35
N VAL A 132 9.72 1.34 -2.84
CA VAL A 132 9.94 2.01 -4.13
C VAL A 132 11.17 2.91 -4.10
N ARG A 133 11.50 3.50 -2.96
CA ARG A 133 12.76 4.24 -2.77
C ARG A 133 13.97 3.30 -2.88
N GLN A 134 13.93 2.13 -2.25
CA GLN A 134 15.01 1.14 -2.36
C GLN A 134 15.11 0.56 -3.78
N PHE A 135 13.97 0.37 -4.46
CA PHE A 135 13.97 0.02 -5.87
C PHE A 135 14.71 1.07 -6.71
N TYR A 136 14.41 2.35 -6.52
CA TYR A 136 15.10 3.44 -7.22
C TYR A 136 16.61 3.42 -6.98
N ARG A 137 17.08 3.12 -5.77
CA ARG A 137 18.53 2.99 -5.49
C ARG A 137 19.18 1.85 -6.23
N LEU A 138 18.51 0.71 -6.31
CA LEU A 138 19.05 -0.49 -6.96
C LEU A 138 18.91 -0.44 -8.48
N TYR A 139 17.83 0.18 -8.98
CA TYR A 139 17.46 0.17 -10.40
C TYR A 139 17.09 1.58 -10.90
N PRO A 140 17.97 2.58 -10.80
CA PRO A 140 17.65 3.95 -11.18
C PRO A 140 17.29 4.09 -12.66
N ALA A 141 17.90 3.30 -13.54
CA ALA A 141 17.62 3.32 -14.99
C ALA A 141 16.22 2.80 -15.35
N LYS A 142 15.60 1.96 -14.49
CA LYS A 142 14.23 1.47 -14.66
C LYS A 142 13.18 2.41 -14.04
N THR A 143 13.59 3.44 -13.30
CA THR A 143 12.68 4.32 -12.55
C THR A 143 12.45 5.62 -13.31
N LYS A 144 11.24 5.81 -13.83
CA LYS A 144 10.82 7.03 -14.53
C LYS A 144 10.36 8.13 -13.57
N ALA A 145 9.58 7.75 -12.55
CA ALA A 145 9.07 8.64 -11.53
C ALA A 145 8.66 7.85 -10.28
N LEU A 146 8.48 8.54 -9.15
CA LEU A 146 8.03 7.94 -7.89
C LEU A 146 6.76 8.62 -7.39
N VAL A 147 5.86 7.84 -6.81
CA VAL A 147 4.67 8.33 -6.13
C VAL A 147 4.63 7.73 -4.72
N PHE A 148 4.60 8.60 -3.73
CA PHE A 148 4.55 8.24 -2.31
C PHE A 148 3.14 8.49 -1.80
N VAL A 149 2.45 7.44 -1.39
CA VAL A 149 1.08 7.52 -0.87
C VAL A 149 1.13 7.25 0.64
N ASP A 150 0.97 8.31 1.40
CA ASP A 150 1.00 8.35 2.88
C ASP A 150 2.11 7.51 3.50
N GLY A 151 3.32 7.69 3.00
CA GLY A 151 4.50 6.95 3.45
C GLY A 151 5.68 7.87 3.77
N ALA A 152 6.46 7.47 4.77
CA ALA A 152 7.60 8.25 5.24
C ALA A 152 8.84 8.08 4.33
N LEU A 153 9.63 9.15 4.24
CA LEU A 153 10.94 9.18 3.57
C LEU A 153 12.11 9.33 4.55
N ARG A 154 11.82 9.41 5.85
CA ARG A 154 12.79 9.31 6.97
C ARG A 154 12.16 8.50 8.10
N PRO A 155 12.95 7.94 9.04
CA PRO A 155 12.40 7.28 10.21
C PRO A 155 11.60 8.27 11.07
N PHE A 156 10.59 7.78 11.78
CA PHE A 156 9.80 8.60 12.72
C PHE A 156 10.61 9.04 13.93
N THR A 157 11.60 8.25 14.31
CA THR A 157 12.56 8.55 15.38
C THR A 157 13.96 8.09 14.98
N LYS A 158 14.97 8.77 15.53
CA LYS A 158 16.39 8.35 15.45
C LYS A 158 16.86 7.73 16.77
N ASP A 159 15.97 7.65 17.77
CA ASP A 159 16.29 7.02 19.05
C ASP A 159 16.08 5.49 18.97
N PRO A 160 17.16 4.70 19.17
CA PRO A 160 17.06 3.24 19.14
C PRO A 160 16.12 2.68 20.23
N ALA A 161 16.00 3.35 21.38
CA ALA A 161 15.11 2.89 22.45
C ALA A 161 13.64 3.08 22.07
N GLU A 162 13.28 4.19 21.42
CA GLU A 162 11.94 4.41 20.89
C GLU A 162 11.63 3.43 19.76
N THR A 163 12.59 3.15 18.87
CA THR A 163 12.45 2.14 17.81
C THR A 163 12.22 0.75 18.40
N ALA A 164 12.99 0.36 19.41
CA ALA A 164 12.80 -0.92 20.11
C ALA A 164 11.44 -1.00 20.80
N LYS A 165 10.99 0.07 21.44
CA LYS A 165 9.66 0.17 22.04
C LYS A 165 8.55 0.05 20.99
N PHE A 166 8.69 0.69 19.84
CA PHE A 166 7.75 0.55 18.73
C PHE A 166 7.68 -0.90 18.23
N LEU A 167 8.84 -1.51 17.98
CA LEU A 167 8.90 -2.91 17.52
C LEU A 167 8.34 -3.90 18.54
N SER A 168 8.44 -3.62 19.85
CA SER A 168 7.90 -4.50 20.89
C SER A 168 6.37 -4.61 20.88
N MET A 169 5.67 -3.70 20.19
CA MET A 169 4.23 -3.81 19.99
C MET A 169 3.85 -4.89 18.96
N PHE A 170 4.82 -5.34 18.14
CA PHE A 170 4.59 -6.28 17.04
C PHE A 170 5.42 -7.54 17.28
N ILE A 171 4.90 -8.46 18.07
CA ILE A 171 5.44 -9.80 18.27
C ILE A 171 4.46 -10.84 17.70
N GLU A 172 4.97 -11.98 17.27
CA GLU A 172 4.16 -12.99 16.55
C GLU A 172 2.97 -13.47 17.38
N GLU A 173 3.17 -13.64 18.71
CA GLU A 173 2.17 -14.14 19.64
C GLU A 173 0.94 -13.24 19.78
N THR A 174 1.13 -11.93 19.76
CA THR A 174 0.03 -10.96 19.94
C THR A 174 -0.36 -10.22 18.65
N PHE A 175 0.30 -10.55 17.53
CA PHE A 175 0.13 -9.86 16.26
C PHE A 175 -1.34 -9.72 15.85
N LYS A 176 -2.12 -10.80 15.92
CA LYS A 176 -3.53 -10.83 15.51
C LYS A 176 -4.43 -9.93 16.34
N ASP A 177 -4.03 -9.58 17.55
CA ASP A 177 -4.76 -8.67 18.43
C ASP A 177 -4.28 -7.21 18.30
N THR A 178 -2.98 -7.02 18.05
CA THR A 178 -2.34 -5.70 18.06
C THR A 178 -2.36 -5.02 16.70
N ALA A 179 -2.04 -5.73 15.63
CA ALA A 179 -1.90 -5.16 14.30
C ALA A 179 -3.23 -4.61 13.72
N PRO A 180 -4.39 -5.29 13.87
CA PRO A 180 -5.66 -4.73 13.43
C PRO A 180 -6.02 -3.43 14.17
N LYS A 181 -5.75 -3.35 15.48
CA LYS A 181 -5.99 -2.13 16.28
C LYS A 181 -5.07 -0.99 15.85
N PHE A 182 -3.80 -1.30 15.59
CA PHE A 182 -2.82 -0.32 15.10
C PHE A 182 -3.28 0.30 13.78
N LEU A 183 -3.61 -0.52 12.76
CA LEU A 183 -4.07 0.01 11.47
C LEU A 183 -5.45 0.66 11.55
N ALA A 184 -6.37 0.16 12.37
CA ALA A 184 -7.65 0.80 12.59
C ALA A 184 -7.50 2.21 13.19
N GLY A 185 -6.49 2.43 14.03
CA GLY A 185 -6.16 3.74 14.59
C GLY A 185 -5.61 4.75 13.57
N MET A 186 -5.17 4.31 12.40
CA MET A 186 -4.69 5.16 11.32
C MET A 186 -5.79 5.57 10.33
N LEU A 187 -7.00 5.03 10.46
CA LEU A 187 -8.14 5.37 9.62
C LEU A 187 -8.81 6.66 10.10
N HIS A 188 -9.32 7.45 9.16
CA HIS A 188 -10.09 8.62 9.50
C HIS A 188 -11.36 8.24 10.28
N PRO A 189 -11.82 9.04 11.27
CA PRO A 189 -13.05 8.75 12.01
C PRO A 189 -14.28 8.49 11.12
N ASN A 190 -14.37 9.18 9.98
CA ASN A 190 -15.45 9.05 9.01
C ASN A 190 -15.26 7.91 8.00
N THR A 191 -14.19 7.11 8.09
CA THR A 191 -14.01 5.93 7.23
C THR A 191 -15.20 4.99 7.39
N SER A 192 -15.80 4.57 6.27
CA SER A 192 -16.98 3.70 6.29
C SER A 192 -16.71 2.38 7.03
N GLN A 193 -17.73 1.83 7.69
CA GLN A 193 -17.59 0.55 8.40
C GLN A 193 -17.16 -0.58 7.48
N ALA A 194 -17.65 -0.60 6.22
CA ALA A 194 -17.27 -1.60 5.24
C ALA A 194 -15.77 -1.55 4.89
N LEU A 195 -15.23 -0.34 4.65
CA LEU A 195 -13.80 -0.16 4.38
C LEU A 195 -12.95 -0.49 5.60
N ARG A 196 -13.38 -0.08 6.79
CA ARG A 196 -12.71 -0.42 8.06
C ARG A 196 -12.63 -1.93 8.28
N ALA A 197 -13.75 -2.63 8.08
CA ALA A 197 -13.81 -4.09 8.20
C ALA A 197 -12.87 -4.77 7.19
N ARG A 198 -12.85 -4.31 5.93
CA ARG A 198 -11.95 -4.83 4.89
C ARG A 198 -10.48 -4.67 5.25
N ILE A 199 -10.07 -3.50 5.77
CA ILE A 199 -8.68 -3.27 6.17
C ILE A 199 -8.30 -4.17 7.36
N VAL A 200 -9.18 -4.30 8.35
CA VAL A 200 -8.97 -5.20 9.49
C VAL A 200 -8.85 -6.65 9.04
N GLU A 201 -9.67 -7.08 8.08
CA GLU A 201 -9.61 -8.43 7.50
C GLU A 201 -8.26 -8.69 6.79
N LEU A 202 -7.79 -7.78 5.95
CA LEU A 202 -6.49 -7.88 5.26
C LEU A 202 -5.36 -8.09 6.27
N VAL A 203 -5.34 -7.29 7.33
CA VAL A 203 -4.32 -7.39 8.37
C VAL A 203 -4.41 -8.71 9.13
N SER A 204 -5.62 -9.13 9.50
CA SER A 204 -5.85 -10.37 10.25
C SER A 204 -5.47 -11.62 9.46
N ASN A 205 -5.50 -11.54 8.12
CA ASN A 205 -5.11 -12.63 7.21
C ASN A 205 -3.60 -12.66 6.94
N SER A 206 -2.84 -11.66 7.38
CA SER A 206 -1.40 -11.63 7.21
C SER A 206 -0.69 -12.64 8.12
N SER A 207 0.44 -13.18 7.65
CA SER A 207 1.31 -14.04 8.45
C SER A 207 1.99 -13.22 9.55
N PRO A 208 1.86 -13.58 10.84
CA PRO A 208 2.57 -12.88 11.92
C PRO A 208 4.07 -12.80 11.70
N GLN A 209 4.71 -13.90 11.30
CA GLN A 209 6.15 -13.97 11.04
C GLN A 209 6.57 -12.99 9.93
N VAL A 210 5.84 -12.94 8.81
CA VAL A 210 6.12 -12.00 7.70
C VAL A 210 5.93 -10.56 8.17
N ALA A 211 4.84 -10.28 8.85
CA ALA A 211 4.49 -8.94 9.31
C ALA A 211 5.52 -8.39 10.31
N VAL A 212 5.93 -9.20 11.29
CA VAL A 212 6.95 -8.81 12.28
C VAL A 212 8.31 -8.61 11.59
N SER A 213 8.72 -9.53 10.72
CA SER A 213 9.99 -9.44 10.00
C SER A 213 10.02 -8.23 9.07
N SER A 214 8.96 -7.96 8.32
CA SER A 214 8.88 -6.80 7.42
C SER A 214 8.85 -5.47 8.17
N MET A 215 8.22 -5.41 9.36
CA MET A 215 8.26 -4.22 10.21
C MET A 215 9.70 -3.94 10.70
N LYS A 216 10.44 -4.97 11.12
CA LYS A 216 11.87 -4.84 11.46
C LYS A 216 12.68 -4.35 10.27
N GLY A 217 12.45 -4.92 9.08
CA GLY A 217 13.11 -4.49 7.85
C GLY A 217 12.79 -3.05 7.46
N MET A 218 11.57 -2.58 7.72
CA MET A 218 11.16 -1.21 7.42
C MET A 218 11.85 -0.18 8.31
N VAL A 219 12.09 -0.47 9.59
CA VAL A 219 12.74 0.47 10.52
C VAL A 219 14.28 0.32 10.56
N ASP A 220 14.88 -0.60 9.81
CA ASP A 220 16.33 -0.78 9.71
C ASP A 220 16.98 0.49 9.13
N GLU A 221 17.85 1.12 9.92
CA GLU A 221 18.48 2.42 9.60
C GLU A 221 19.24 2.42 8.27
N LYS A 222 19.75 1.27 7.82
CA LYS A 222 20.49 1.18 6.54
C LYS A 222 19.67 1.60 5.34
N TYR A 223 18.33 1.57 5.42
CA TYR A 223 17.42 1.98 4.35
C TYR A 223 17.01 3.45 4.40
N TRP A 224 17.33 4.16 5.49
CA TRP A 224 16.94 5.56 5.69
C TRP A 224 18.06 6.57 5.34
N LYS A 225 18.86 6.24 4.32
CA LYS A 225 19.89 7.14 3.81
C LYS A 225 19.27 8.41 3.21
N GLU A 226 19.95 9.54 3.39
CA GLU A 226 19.51 10.85 2.90
C GLU A 226 20.05 11.16 1.49
N ASP A 227 20.17 10.11 0.65
CA ASP A 227 20.56 10.23 -0.76
C ASP A 227 19.44 10.89 -1.59
N PRO A 228 19.76 11.89 -2.44
CA PRO A 228 18.76 12.62 -3.20
C PRO A 228 17.97 11.75 -4.19
N ILE A 229 16.68 12.01 -4.31
CA ILE A 229 15.80 11.44 -5.33
C ILE A 229 15.75 12.44 -6.50
N LYS A 230 16.29 12.06 -7.66
CA LYS A 230 16.47 12.94 -8.83
C LYS A 230 15.44 12.70 -9.94
N VAL A 231 14.46 11.86 -9.73
CA VAL A 231 13.35 11.63 -10.66
C VAL A 231 12.12 12.42 -10.22
N PRO A 232 11.25 12.84 -11.16
CA PRO A 232 9.99 13.48 -10.82
C PRO A 232 9.22 12.68 -9.77
N SER A 233 8.71 13.36 -8.75
CA SER A 233 8.03 12.65 -7.67
C SER A 233 6.75 13.34 -7.22
N LEU A 234 5.76 12.56 -6.81
CA LEU A 234 4.50 13.00 -6.23
C LEU A 234 4.34 12.43 -4.83
N ALA A 235 3.97 13.25 -3.87
CA ALA A 235 3.54 12.82 -2.55
C ALA A 235 2.04 13.10 -2.36
N LEU A 236 1.27 12.07 -2.07
CA LEU A 236 -0.16 12.12 -1.75
C LEU A 236 -0.30 11.74 -0.28
N MET A 237 -0.54 12.71 0.58
CA MET A 237 -0.45 12.55 2.03
C MET A 237 -1.79 12.87 2.71
N ALA A 238 -2.20 12.07 3.66
CA ALA A 238 -3.27 12.46 4.58
C ALA A 238 -2.73 13.55 5.52
N LYS A 239 -3.50 14.60 5.77
CA LYS A 239 -3.11 15.61 6.74
C LYS A 239 -3.02 14.99 8.12
N SER A 240 -1.84 15.06 8.72
CA SER A 240 -1.52 14.39 9.97
C SER A 240 -0.47 15.16 10.76
N PRO A 241 -0.52 15.13 12.11
CA PRO A 241 0.54 15.66 12.96
C PRO A 241 1.91 15.05 12.74
N PHE A 242 1.99 13.87 12.12
CA PHE A 242 3.26 13.21 11.77
C PHE A 242 4.03 13.96 10.67
N TRP A 243 3.33 14.65 9.76
CA TRP A 243 3.91 15.39 8.64
C TRP A 243 4.17 16.84 9.03
N THR A 244 5.09 17.05 10.00
CA THR A 244 5.48 18.37 10.50
C THR A 244 6.12 19.23 9.40
N GLU A 245 6.19 20.56 9.59
CA GLU A 245 6.88 21.45 8.64
C GLU A 245 8.37 21.09 8.52
N ASP A 246 9.01 20.62 9.60
CA ASP A 246 10.37 20.09 9.54
C ASP A 246 10.49 18.85 8.65
N TYR A 247 9.52 17.92 8.74
CA TYR A 247 9.46 16.78 7.84
C TYR A 247 9.27 17.21 6.38
N LYS A 248 8.37 18.14 6.11
CA LYS A 248 8.12 18.65 4.75
C LYS A 248 9.34 19.35 4.18
N ALA A 249 10.04 20.16 4.99
CA ALA A 249 11.29 20.80 4.58
C ALA A 249 12.38 19.75 4.26
N PHE A 250 12.52 18.73 5.10
CA PHE A 250 13.43 17.60 4.85
C PHE A 250 13.10 16.90 3.53
N VAL A 251 11.83 16.55 3.29
CA VAL A 251 11.41 15.83 2.08
C VAL A 251 11.64 16.67 0.82
N ARG A 252 11.36 17.97 0.84
CA ARG A 252 11.64 18.88 -0.29
C ARG A 252 13.13 18.99 -0.61
N LYS A 253 13.99 18.94 0.42
CA LYS A 253 15.45 18.90 0.23
C LYS A 253 15.89 17.55 -0.39
N LEU A 254 15.27 16.45 0.05
CA LEU A 254 15.60 15.11 -0.42
C LEU A 254 15.13 14.88 -1.85
N VAL A 255 13.99 15.48 -2.23
CA VAL A 255 13.30 15.31 -3.52
C VAL A 255 13.05 16.69 -4.13
N PRO A 256 14.03 17.28 -4.85
CA PRO A 256 13.91 18.64 -5.38
C PRO A 256 12.75 18.84 -6.36
N ASP A 257 12.38 17.80 -7.15
CA ASP A 257 11.25 17.82 -8.08
C ASP A 257 10.05 17.06 -7.47
N LEU A 258 9.53 17.58 -6.35
CA LEU A 258 8.41 17.01 -5.60
C LEU A 258 7.14 17.85 -5.74
N ASP A 259 6.08 17.25 -6.31
CA ASP A 259 4.70 17.71 -6.14
C ASP A 259 4.16 17.14 -4.82
N TYR A 260 4.00 17.98 -3.78
CA TYR A 260 3.55 17.54 -2.46
C TYR A 260 2.11 17.99 -2.21
N ARG A 261 1.19 17.04 -2.03
CA ARG A 261 -0.23 17.29 -1.83
C ARG A 261 -0.72 16.66 -0.54
N GLU A 262 -1.42 17.45 0.27
CA GLU A 262 -2.11 16.99 1.48
C GLU A 262 -3.62 17.00 1.25
N PHE A 263 -4.28 16.01 1.84
CA PHE A 263 -5.73 15.84 1.79
C PHE A 263 -6.30 15.89 3.21
N ASP A 264 -7.29 16.77 3.39
CA ASP A 264 -8.09 16.82 4.62
C ASP A 264 -9.15 15.70 4.63
N ASP A 265 -9.65 15.37 5.81
CA ASP A 265 -10.76 14.44 6.04
C ASP A 265 -10.52 13.02 5.48
N VAL A 266 -9.28 12.58 5.48
CA VAL A 266 -8.84 11.23 5.10
C VAL A 266 -7.82 10.70 6.10
N GLY A 267 -7.71 9.38 6.19
CA GLY A 267 -6.67 8.69 6.95
C GLY A 267 -5.60 8.05 6.07
N HIS A 268 -4.89 7.11 6.65
CA HIS A 268 -3.76 6.43 6.03
C HIS A 268 -4.07 5.72 4.71
N PHE A 269 -5.32 5.33 4.50
CA PHE A 269 -5.80 4.70 3.27
C PHE A 269 -6.56 5.68 2.37
N LEU A 270 -6.08 6.93 2.26
CA LEU A 270 -6.72 8.03 1.51
C LEU A 270 -7.16 7.64 0.10
N PHE A 271 -6.40 6.78 -0.59
CA PHE A 271 -6.69 6.30 -1.93
C PHE A 271 -7.86 5.30 -2.01
N MET A 272 -8.28 4.75 -0.86
CA MET A 272 -9.49 3.93 -0.69
C MET A 272 -10.62 4.73 -0.04
N GLU A 273 -10.30 5.73 0.79
CA GLU A 273 -11.28 6.56 1.49
C GLU A 273 -11.88 7.62 0.56
N ARG A 274 -11.07 8.22 -0.30
CA ARG A 274 -11.47 9.24 -1.28
C ARG A 274 -10.82 8.99 -2.65
N PRO A 275 -11.11 7.86 -3.30
CA PRO A 275 -10.41 7.42 -4.50
C PRO A 275 -10.43 8.46 -5.62
N LYS A 276 -11.58 9.09 -5.90
CA LYS A 276 -11.70 10.07 -7.01
C LYS A 276 -10.70 11.21 -6.92
N VAL A 277 -10.56 11.81 -5.74
CA VAL A 277 -9.66 12.97 -5.54
C VAL A 277 -8.19 12.56 -5.65
N VAL A 278 -7.85 11.39 -5.12
CA VAL A 278 -6.50 10.84 -5.20
C VAL A 278 -6.16 10.42 -6.63
N ASP A 279 -7.10 9.80 -7.34
CA ASP A 279 -6.93 9.38 -8.73
C ASP A 279 -6.75 10.57 -9.67
N GLU A 280 -7.50 11.67 -9.48
CA GLU A 280 -7.32 12.91 -10.25
C GLU A 280 -5.90 13.48 -10.08
N ALA A 281 -5.40 13.49 -8.85
CA ALA A 281 -4.03 13.95 -8.55
C ALA A 281 -2.98 13.03 -9.19
N LEU A 282 -3.16 11.72 -9.08
CA LEU A 282 -2.28 10.72 -9.67
C LEU A 282 -2.30 10.79 -11.20
N ILE A 283 -3.48 10.83 -11.83
CA ILE A 283 -3.64 10.93 -13.28
C ILE A 283 -2.96 12.19 -13.81
N GLY A 284 -3.21 13.34 -13.18
CA GLY A 284 -2.57 14.60 -13.59
C GLY A 284 -1.05 14.56 -13.50
N PHE A 285 -0.48 13.90 -12.51
CA PHE A 285 0.96 13.67 -12.44
C PHE A 285 1.45 12.74 -13.56
N LEU A 286 0.78 11.59 -13.77
CA LEU A 286 1.13 10.63 -14.80
C LEU A 286 1.05 11.19 -16.22
N GLN A 287 0.10 12.11 -16.49
CA GLN A 287 -0.01 12.85 -17.75
C GLN A 287 1.21 13.74 -17.97
N LYS A 288 1.66 14.50 -16.95
CA LYS A 288 2.89 15.30 -17.02
C LYS A 288 4.12 14.45 -17.31
N GLN A 289 4.13 13.19 -16.86
CA GLN A 289 5.22 12.25 -17.15
C GLN A 289 5.08 11.54 -18.51
N GLY A 290 4.02 11.80 -19.28
CA GLY A 290 3.76 11.18 -20.59
C GLY A 290 3.51 9.66 -20.48
N VAL A 291 2.92 9.20 -19.37
CA VAL A 291 2.62 7.78 -19.13
C VAL A 291 1.15 7.48 -19.33
N VAL A 292 0.30 8.45 -19.14
CA VAL A 292 -1.16 8.38 -19.32
C VAL A 292 -1.58 9.39 -20.38
N LYS A 293 -2.51 8.98 -21.24
CA LYS A 293 -3.14 9.87 -22.24
C LYS A 293 -4.29 10.67 -21.64
#